data_b03c9a2ed101583fbc4d62505007ee2a
#
_entry.id   b03c9a2ed101583fbc4d62505007ee2a
#
_cell.length_a   1.000
_cell.length_b   1.000
_cell.length_c   1.000
_cell.angle_alpha   90.00
_cell.angle_beta   90.00
_cell.angle_gamma   90.00
#
_symmetry.space_group_name_H-M   'P 1'
#
loop_
_entity.id
_entity.type
_entity.pdbx_description
1 polymer ?
#
loop_
_entity_poly.entity_id
_entity_poly.type
_entity_poly.pdbx_seq_one_letter_code
_entity_poly.pdbx_strand_id
1 'polypeptide(L)'
;MNSSVIGFPRVGKLRELKFASEKYFKQEISTEELEQVAKGLREMHWNLQQAAGISHIPSNDFSYYDNVLDLTVLLNALPENYRQLGLSERDTYFAAARGYQGVAGDAKALAMKKWFNTNYHYLVPELSDNTEIKLVGDKPFVE
;
A
#
# COMPACT_ATOMS: atom_id res chain seq x y z
N MET A 1 -8.12 -31.09 -10.22
CA MET A 1 -8.53 -29.76 -10.74
C MET A 1 -7.69 -28.72 -10.01
N ASN A 2 -7.08 -27.77 -10.72
CA ASN A 2 -6.32 -26.69 -10.07
C ASN A 2 -7.28 -25.55 -9.71
N SER A 3 -7.11 -25.00 -8.50
CA SER A 3 -7.87 -23.87 -8.00
C SER A 3 -6.98 -22.65 -7.83
N SER A 4 -7.52 -21.45 -8.05
CA SER A 4 -6.84 -20.19 -7.82
C SER A 4 -7.80 -19.15 -7.26
N VAL A 5 -7.25 -18.16 -6.58
CA VAL A 5 -7.96 -16.98 -6.11
C VAL A 5 -7.21 -15.74 -6.59
N ILE A 6 -7.91 -14.63 -6.77
CA ILE A 6 -7.30 -13.39 -7.27
C ILE A 6 -6.69 -12.54 -6.16
N GLY A 7 -6.97 -12.83 -4.90
CA GLY A 7 -6.47 -12.11 -3.75
C GLY A 7 -7.14 -12.53 -2.47
N PHE A 8 -6.64 -12.00 -1.35
CA PHE A 8 -7.16 -12.23 0.00
C PHE A 8 -7.37 -10.90 0.72
N PRO A 9 -8.43 -10.72 1.53
CA PRO A 9 -8.65 -9.49 2.29
C PRO A 9 -7.48 -9.17 3.22
N ARG A 10 -6.79 -8.05 2.93
CA ARG A 10 -5.52 -7.69 3.60
C ARG A 10 -5.64 -7.22 5.05
N VAL A 11 -6.83 -6.77 5.45
CA VAL A 11 -7.02 -6.05 6.72
C VAL A 11 -6.78 -6.91 7.98
N GLY A 12 -6.87 -8.24 7.82
CA GLY A 12 -6.82 -9.19 8.91
C GLY A 12 -8.20 -9.43 9.55
N LYS A 13 -8.36 -10.58 10.23
CA LYS A 13 -9.63 -11.01 10.85
C LYS A 13 -10.13 -10.03 11.93
N LEU A 14 -9.21 -9.46 12.69
CA LEU A 14 -9.48 -8.48 13.76
C LEU A 14 -9.08 -7.06 13.35
N ARG A 15 -8.92 -6.80 12.05
CA ARG A 15 -8.49 -5.51 11.49
C ARG A 15 -7.08 -5.09 11.93
N GLU A 16 -6.18 -6.05 12.07
CA GLU A 16 -4.82 -5.85 12.59
C GLU A 16 -4.06 -4.79 11.76
N LEU A 17 -4.14 -4.85 10.43
CA LEU A 17 -3.49 -3.86 9.57
C LEU A 17 -4.02 -2.44 9.82
N LYS A 18 -5.33 -2.30 9.99
CA LYS A 18 -5.95 -0.99 10.26
C LYS A 18 -5.39 -0.40 11.56
N PHE A 19 -5.43 -1.18 12.65
CA PHE A 19 -4.98 -0.69 13.96
C PHE A 19 -3.47 -0.44 13.98
N ALA A 20 -2.67 -1.26 13.32
CA ALA A 20 -1.24 -1.01 13.18
C ALA A 20 -0.96 0.28 12.39
N SER A 21 -1.66 0.50 11.28
CA SER A 21 -1.53 1.74 10.50
C SER A 21 -1.93 2.97 11.31
N GLU A 22 -3.02 2.89 12.08
CA GLU A 22 -3.45 3.99 12.97
C GLU A 22 -2.42 4.32 14.06
N LYS A 23 -1.78 3.28 14.65
CA LYS A 23 -0.69 3.47 15.61
C LYS A 23 0.55 4.10 14.94
N TYR A 24 0.89 3.66 13.73
CA TYR A 24 1.97 4.23 12.96
C TYR A 24 1.75 5.73 12.69
N PHE A 25 0.54 6.12 12.28
CA PHE A 25 0.21 7.53 12.05
C PHE A 25 0.28 8.39 13.30
N LYS A 26 0.10 7.80 14.47
CA LYS A 26 0.27 8.45 15.78
C LYS A 26 1.70 8.38 16.31
N GLN A 27 2.63 7.79 15.54
CA GLN A 27 4.01 7.56 15.96
C GLN A 27 4.15 6.69 17.24
N GLU A 28 3.16 5.81 17.46
CA GLU A 28 3.15 4.85 18.57
C GLU A 28 3.93 3.58 18.25
N ILE A 29 4.14 3.27 16.96
CA ILE A 29 4.97 2.16 16.47
C ILE A 29 5.89 2.64 15.35
N SER A 30 7.01 1.93 15.16
CA SER A 30 7.98 2.19 14.10
C SER A 30 7.53 1.62 12.74
N THR A 31 8.27 1.97 11.67
CA THR A 31 8.09 1.38 10.34
C THR A 31 8.29 -0.13 10.39
N GLU A 32 9.34 -0.60 11.08
CA GLU A 32 9.68 -2.01 11.21
C GLU A 32 8.57 -2.79 11.92
N GLU A 33 7.97 -2.22 12.96
CA GLU A 33 6.85 -2.83 13.67
C GLU A 33 5.60 -2.93 12.78
N LEU A 34 5.30 -1.89 11.99
CA LEU A 34 4.22 -1.94 10.99
C LEU A 34 4.49 -3.02 9.94
N GLU A 35 5.72 -3.13 9.45
CA GLU A 35 6.12 -4.14 8.47
C GLU A 35 6.03 -5.56 9.04
N GLN A 36 6.40 -5.77 10.29
CA GLN A 36 6.23 -7.07 10.97
C GLN A 36 4.75 -7.48 11.05
N VAL A 37 3.85 -6.57 11.38
CA VAL A 37 2.41 -6.84 11.36
C VAL A 37 1.95 -7.22 9.94
N ALA A 38 2.37 -6.48 8.94
CA ALA A 38 2.01 -6.74 7.54
C ALA A 38 2.55 -8.09 7.06
N LYS A 39 3.80 -8.43 7.42
CA LYS A 39 4.42 -9.73 7.11
C LYS A 39 3.64 -10.88 7.75
N GLY A 40 3.36 -10.79 9.03
CA GLY A 40 2.59 -11.81 9.74
C GLY A 40 1.20 -12.02 9.16
N LEU A 41 0.54 -10.95 8.67
CA LEU A 41 -0.74 -11.06 7.98
C LEU A 41 -0.62 -11.81 6.65
N ARG A 42 0.40 -11.51 5.82
CA ARG A 42 0.63 -12.21 4.55
C ARG A 42 0.88 -13.70 4.78
N GLU A 43 1.77 -14.05 5.69
CA GLU A 43 2.07 -15.44 6.06
C GLU A 43 0.80 -16.18 6.52
N MET A 44 0.00 -15.56 7.39
CA MET A 44 -1.25 -16.14 7.87
C MET A 44 -2.24 -16.35 6.72
N HIS A 45 -2.39 -15.38 5.81
CA HIS A 45 -3.30 -15.47 4.67
C HIS A 45 -2.89 -16.56 3.69
N TRP A 46 -1.59 -16.71 3.40
CA TRP A 46 -1.09 -17.78 2.54
C TRP A 46 -1.31 -19.16 3.18
N ASN A 47 -1.03 -19.31 4.46
CA ASN A 47 -1.27 -20.54 5.20
C ASN A 47 -2.76 -20.93 5.22
N LEU A 48 -3.67 -19.98 5.38
CA LEU A 48 -5.10 -20.22 5.32
C LEU A 48 -5.55 -20.72 3.93
N GLN A 49 -5.04 -20.11 2.87
CA GLN A 49 -5.35 -20.50 1.50
C GLN A 49 -4.77 -21.89 1.18
N GLN A 50 -3.54 -22.15 1.61
CA GLN A 50 -2.90 -23.46 1.47
C GLN A 50 -3.69 -24.53 2.22
N ALA A 51 -4.10 -24.29 3.46
CA ALA A 51 -4.90 -25.21 4.25
C ALA A 51 -6.28 -25.46 3.66
N ALA A 52 -6.83 -24.50 2.91
CA ALA A 52 -8.08 -24.66 2.16
C ALA A 52 -7.90 -25.40 0.83
N GLY A 53 -6.70 -25.84 0.47
CA GLY A 53 -6.42 -26.62 -0.75
C GLY A 53 -6.34 -25.76 -2.02
N ILE A 54 -6.09 -24.47 -1.92
CA ILE A 54 -5.88 -23.61 -3.08
C ILE A 54 -4.54 -23.95 -3.74
N SER A 55 -4.56 -24.24 -5.04
CA SER A 55 -3.37 -24.68 -5.79
C SER A 55 -2.45 -23.51 -6.19
N HIS A 56 -3.04 -22.36 -6.49
CA HIS A 56 -2.31 -21.15 -6.90
C HIS A 56 -2.71 -19.99 -6.00
N ILE A 57 -1.79 -19.61 -5.12
CA ILE A 57 -1.97 -18.56 -4.11
C ILE A 57 -1.30 -17.27 -4.59
N PRO A 58 -1.99 -16.13 -4.64
CA PRO A 58 -1.41 -14.87 -5.04
C PRO A 58 -0.40 -14.37 -3.99
N SER A 59 0.71 -13.80 -4.43
CA SER A 59 1.76 -13.26 -3.56
C SER A 59 1.84 -11.74 -3.57
N ASN A 60 1.22 -11.07 -4.54
CA ASN A 60 1.35 -9.62 -4.74
C ASN A 60 0.00 -8.88 -4.67
N ASP A 61 -0.91 -9.39 -3.88
CA ASP A 61 -2.25 -8.82 -3.66
C ASP A 61 -2.35 -7.92 -2.41
N PHE A 62 -1.34 -7.98 -1.54
CA PHE A 62 -1.29 -7.17 -0.33
C PHE A 62 -0.95 -5.70 -0.64
N SER A 63 -1.58 -4.78 0.07
CA SER A 63 -1.30 -3.34 0.03
C SER A 63 -1.50 -2.73 1.41
N TYR A 64 -0.69 -1.73 1.77
CA TYR A 64 -0.92 -0.97 3.01
C TYR A 64 -2.13 -0.04 2.91
N TYR A 65 -2.40 0.49 1.72
CA TYR A 65 -3.49 1.43 1.51
C TYR A 65 -4.25 1.18 0.21
N ASP A 66 -3.57 1.25 -0.94
CA ASP A 66 -4.17 1.12 -2.27
C ASP A 66 -3.18 0.53 -3.28
N ASN A 67 -3.60 -0.49 -4.03
CA ASN A 67 -2.77 -1.16 -5.03
C ASN A 67 -2.36 -0.24 -6.20
N VAL A 68 -3.20 0.74 -6.56
CA VAL A 68 -2.85 1.71 -7.61
C VAL A 68 -1.75 2.64 -7.11
N LEU A 69 -1.83 3.09 -5.86
CA LEU A 69 -0.75 3.87 -5.24
C LEU A 69 0.55 3.07 -5.15
N ASP A 70 0.49 1.78 -4.82
CA ASP A 70 1.67 0.91 -4.79
C ASP A 70 2.40 0.93 -6.14
N LEU A 71 1.65 0.77 -7.23
CA LEU A 71 2.21 0.81 -8.58
C LEU A 71 2.69 2.22 -8.97
N THR A 72 1.98 3.26 -8.54
CA THR A 72 2.38 4.65 -8.77
C THR A 72 3.76 4.93 -8.17
N VAL A 73 3.99 4.47 -6.93
CA VAL A 73 5.29 4.60 -6.26
C VAL A 73 6.35 3.73 -6.96
N LEU A 74 6.04 2.47 -7.23
CA LEU A 74 6.96 1.53 -7.88
C LEU A 74 7.44 2.01 -9.25
N LEU A 75 6.56 2.67 -10.01
CA LEU A 75 6.84 3.18 -11.36
C LEU A 75 7.42 4.61 -11.36
N ASN A 76 7.83 5.14 -10.22
CA ASN A 76 8.33 6.51 -10.10
C ASN A 76 7.31 7.58 -10.54
N ALA A 77 6.04 7.28 -10.52
CA ALA A 77 4.97 8.13 -11.02
C ALA A 77 4.34 9.02 -9.93
N LEU A 78 4.93 9.05 -8.74
CA LEU A 78 4.48 9.94 -7.67
C LEU A 78 4.88 11.39 -8.00
N PRO A 79 3.96 12.38 -7.89
CA PRO A 79 4.27 13.78 -8.12
C PRO A 79 5.44 14.29 -7.26
N GLU A 80 6.23 15.20 -7.85
CA GLU A 80 7.47 15.70 -7.25
C GLU A 80 7.26 16.39 -5.88
N ASN A 81 6.13 17.05 -5.69
CA ASN A 81 5.80 17.72 -4.42
C ASN A 81 5.83 16.78 -3.20
N TYR A 82 5.52 15.49 -3.38
CA TYR A 82 5.63 14.50 -2.27
C TYR A 82 7.08 14.15 -1.98
N ARG A 83 7.94 14.03 -3.01
CA ARG A 83 9.38 13.75 -2.83
C ARG A 83 10.11 14.90 -2.20
N GLN A 84 9.73 16.14 -2.53
CA GLN A 84 10.33 17.36 -1.97
C GLN A 84 10.10 17.52 -0.46
N LEU A 85 9.14 16.78 0.12
CA LEU A 85 8.97 16.74 1.58
C LEU A 85 10.16 16.11 2.31
N GLY A 86 11.00 15.32 1.63
CA GLY A 86 12.18 14.69 2.26
C GLY A 86 11.84 13.68 3.36
N LEU A 87 10.65 13.12 3.32
CA LEU A 87 10.18 12.11 4.26
C LEU A 87 10.76 10.72 3.93
N SER A 88 10.64 9.76 4.84
CA SER A 88 10.92 8.37 4.55
C SER A 88 10.03 7.86 3.40
N GLU A 89 10.43 6.76 2.73
CA GLU A 89 9.61 6.17 1.66
C GLU A 89 8.21 5.82 2.14
N ARG A 90 8.10 5.26 3.35
CA ARG A 90 6.82 4.88 3.93
C ARG A 90 5.96 6.11 4.26
N ASP A 91 6.55 7.14 4.82
CA ASP A 91 5.83 8.38 5.13
C ASP A 91 5.43 9.12 3.85
N THR A 92 6.26 9.12 2.81
CA THR A 92 5.93 9.67 1.49
C THR A 92 4.75 8.93 0.85
N TYR A 93 4.74 7.59 0.93
CA TYR A 93 3.61 6.78 0.50
C TYR A 93 2.30 7.17 1.21
N PHE A 94 2.35 7.30 2.54
CA PHE A 94 1.16 7.69 3.31
C PHE A 94 0.82 9.18 3.15
N ALA A 95 1.77 10.06 2.89
CA ALA A 95 1.51 11.45 2.54
C ALA A 95 0.70 11.54 1.24
N ALA A 96 1.03 10.75 0.22
CA ALA A 96 0.24 10.67 -1.00
C ALA A 96 -1.17 10.08 -0.75
N ALA A 97 -1.30 9.13 0.16
CA ALA A 97 -2.57 8.48 0.47
C ALA A 97 -3.53 9.36 1.28
N ARG A 98 -3.03 10.15 2.22
CA ARG A 98 -3.83 10.83 3.25
C ARG A 98 -3.60 12.33 3.34
N GLY A 99 -2.63 12.84 2.61
CA GLY A 99 -2.07 14.16 2.82
C GLY A 99 -1.05 14.18 3.97
N TYR A 100 -0.31 15.26 4.02
CA TYR A 100 0.69 15.52 5.06
C TYR A 100 0.63 16.98 5.46
N GLN A 101 0.73 17.26 6.76
CA GLN A 101 0.91 18.59 7.33
C GLN A 101 1.96 18.50 8.43
N GLY A 102 3.05 19.24 8.30
CA GLY A 102 4.12 19.19 9.27
C GLY A 102 5.32 20.06 8.93
N VAL A 103 6.41 19.82 9.66
CA VAL A 103 7.64 20.61 9.55
C VAL A 103 8.24 20.58 8.14
N ALA A 104 8.07 19.48 7.42
CA ALA A 104 8.58 19.30 6.06
C ALA A 104 7.76 20.04 4.99
N GLY A 105 6.60 20.59 5.34
CA GLY A 105 5.68 21.26 4.42
C GLY A 105 4.28 20.67 4.46
N ASP A 106 3.45 21.06 3.50
CA ASP A 106 2.09 20.58 3.36
C ASP A 106 1.89 19.91 2.00
N ALA A 107 1.23 18.75 1.99
CA ALA A 107 0.80 18.08 0.78
C ALA A 107 -0.63 17.56 0.94
N LYS A 108 -1.47 17.79 -0.06
CA LYS A 108 -2.81 17.22 -0.11
C LYS A 108 -2.72 15.74 -0.50
N ALA A 109 -3.68 14.93 -0.05
CA ALA A 109 -3.82 13.57 -0.55
C ALA A 109 -4.11 13.57 -2.06
N LEU A 110 -3.67 12.53 -2.77
CA LEU A 110 -4.10 12.28 -4.14
C LEU A 110 -5.63 12.14 -4.20
N ALA A 111 -6.21 12.51 -5.32
CA ALA A 111 -7.65 12.38 -5.54
C ALA A 111 -8.08 10.91 -5.47
N MET A 112 -9.24 10.66 -4.88
CA MET A 112 -9.79 9.31 -4.74
C MET A 112 -11.03 9.16 -5.64
N LYS A 113 -11.10 8.06 -6.39
CA LYS A 113 -12.25 7.70 -7.21
C LYS A 113 -12.68 6.26 -7.01
N LYS A 114 -13.95 5.98 -7.25
CA LYS A 114 -14.45 4.61 -7.30
C LYS A 114 -13.84 3.84 -8.45
N TRP A 115 -13.46 2.59 -8.19
CA TRP A 115 -13.13 1.62 -9.22
C TRP A 115 -14.40 1.11 -9.87
N PHE A 116 -14.74 1.65 -11.04
CA PHE A 116 -15.99 1.40 -11.76
C PHE A 116 -17.23 1.54 -10.85
N ASN A 117 -18.13 0.58 -10.86
CA ASN A 117 -19.35 0.57 -10.03
C ASN A 117 -19.19 -0.29 -8.77
N THR A 118 -18.03 -0.28 -8.15
CA THR A 118 -17.72 -1.04 -6.93
C THR A 118 -17.62 -0.12 -5.71
N ASN A 119 -17.52 -0.72 -4.53
CA ASN A 119 -17.22 0.02 -3.30
C ASN A 119 -15.71 0.29 -3.10
N TYR A 120 -14.86 -0.28 -3.95
CA TYR A 120 -13.44 -0.01 -3.92
C TYR A 120 -13.13 1.38 -4.49
N HIS A 121 -12.34 2.14 -3.76
CA HIS A 121 -11.84 3.44 -4.18
C HIS A 121 -10.31 3.34 -4.33
N TYR A 122 -9.79 3.93 -5.38
CA TYR A 122 -8.36 4.00 -5.65
C TYR A 122 -7.89 5.45 -5.68
N LEU A 123 -6.61 5.65 -5.40
CA LEU A 123 -5.95 6.93 -5.54
C LEU A 123 -5.56 7.16 -7.00
N VAL A 124 -5.96 8.29 -7.54
CA VAL A 124 -5.73 8.60 -8.96
C VAL A 124 -4.29 9.06 -9.16
N PRO A 125 -3.49 8.37 -10.00
CA PRO A 125 -2.16 8.85 -10.34
C PRO A 125 -2.21 10.20 -11.06
N GLU A 126 -1.34 11.12 -10.68
CA GLU A 126 -1.18 12.40 -11.35
C GLU A 126 0.09 12.37 -12.20
N LEU A 127 -0.09 12.24 -13.51
CA LEU A 127 1.00 12.17 -14.48
C LEU A 127 1.14 13.53 -15.19
N SER A 128 2.38 13.90 -15.50
CA SER A 128 2.72 15.07 -16.30
C SER A 128 3.67 14.67 -17.43
N ASP A 129 3.88 15.57 -18.38
CA ASP A 129 4.83 15.36 -19.49
C ASP A 129 6.26 15.10 -19.00
N ASN A 130 6.58 15.54 -17.79
CA ASN A 130 7.88 15.35 -17.14
C ASN A 130 7.97 14.10 -16.27
N THR A 131 6.90 13.30 -16.19
CA THR A 131 6.89 12.08 -15.37
C THR A 131 7.77 11.01 -16.04
N GLU A 132 8.92 10.72 -15.45
CA GLU A 132 9.82 9.66 -15.91
C GLU A 132 9.37 8.32 -15.33
N ILE A 133 8.69 7.50 -16.14
CA ILE A 133 8.26 6.16 -15.74
C ILE A 133 9.45 5.21 -15.74
N LYS A 134 9.79 4.68 -14.57
CA LYS A 134 10.85 3.69 -14.38
C LYS A 134 10.59 2.89 -13.10
N LEU A 135 11.14 1.69 -13.02
CA LEU A 135 11.12 0.93 -11.78
C LEU A 135 12.08 1.57 -10.77
N VAL A 136 11.58 1.88 -9.59
CA VAL A 136 12.36 2.41 -8.46
C VAL A 136 12.20 1.46 -7.27
N GLY A 137 13.25 0.69 -7.01
CA GLY A 137 13.26 -0.30 -5.93
C GLY A 137 12.30 -1.47 -6.18
N ASP A 138 12.05 -2.20 -5.13
CA ASP A 138 11.07 -3.27 -5.09
C ASP A 138 9.73 -2.74 -4.56
N LYS A 139 8.65 -3.40 -4.94
CA LYS A 139 7.36 -3.13 -4.31
C LYS A 139 7.50 -3.48 -2.81
N PRO A 140 7.19 -2.56 -1.87
CA PRO A 140 7.54 -2.72 -0.45
C PRO A 140 6.96 -3.96 0.25
N PHE A 141 6.24 -4.80 -0.45
CA PHE A 141 5.58 -6.02 0.06
C PHE A 141 5.64 -7.19 -0.92
N VAL A 142 6.57 -7.15 -1.88
CA VAL A 142 6.99 -8.32 -2.66
C VAL A 142 8.04 -9.07 -1.85
N GLU A 143 7.81 -10.33 -1.60
CA GLU A 143 8.74 -11.26 -0.95
C GLU A 143 9.22 -12.31 -1.94
#